data_55dc86bd149243d94e46cee032dd8416
#
_entry.id   55dc86bd149243d94e46cee032dd8416
#
_cell.length_a   1.000
_cell.length_b   1.000
_cell.length_c   1.000
_cell.angle_alpha   90.00
_cell.angle_beta   90.00
_cell.angle_gamma   90.00
#
_symmetry.space_group_name_H-M   'P 1'
#
loop_
_entity.id
_entity.type
_entity.pdbx_description
1 polymer ?
#
loop_
_entity_poly.entity_id
_entity_poly.type
_entity_poly.pdbx_seq_one_letter_code
_entity_poly.pdbx_strand_id
1 'polypeptide(L)'
;MTQAGAEGAYVAPDERVLDPTLLEKSAIERMPDPSGWRMLVLPYAGKGLSKGGIALTKETVDREALATVVAYVGKMRPLCYGDKEKFGEAWCQEKQWVLIGRYAGARFKLEDGGEVRIINDDEVIGTILNPDDILSIL
;
A
#
# COMPACT_ATOMS: atom_id res chain seq x y z
N MET A 1 27.18 -0.75 -9.41
CA MET A 1 26.48 -0.81 -8.80
C MET A 1 25.94 -0.87 -8.77
N THR A 2 26.22 -0.69 -8.73
CA THR A 2 25.57 -0.62 -8.06
C THR A 2 25.03 -0.76 -7.85
N GLN A 3 25.27 -0.52 -7.76
CA GLN A 3 24.69 -0.64 -7.10
C GLN A 3 24.27 -1.26 -6.95
N ALA A 4 24.65 -1.23 -7.04
CA ALA A 4 24.05 -1.78 -6.44
C ALA A 4 23.76 -2.19 -6.30
N GLY A 5 24.09 -2.17 -6.43
CA GLY A 5 23.63 -2.35 -5.85
C GLY A 5 23.49 -2.49 -5.79
N ALA A 6 23.89 -2.41 -5.93
CA ALA A 6 23.47 -2.40 -5.47
C ALA A 6 23.03 -2.58 -5.27
N GLU A 7 23.11 -2.96 -5.68
CA GLU A 7 22.32 -3.16 -5.33
C GLU A 7 21.95 -3.60 -4.23
N GLY A 8 21.98 -4.60 -3.59
CA GLY A 8 21.73 -4.45 -2.21
C GLY A 8 22.13 -3.14 -1.63
N ALA A 9 22.31 -2.25 -2.46
CA ALA A 9 22.72 -0.94 -2.01
C ALA A 9 21.64 -0.32 -1.14
N TYR A 10 22.07 0.42 -0.14
CA TYR A 10 21.16 1.17 0.68
C TYR A 10 20.32 2.11 -0.18
N VAL A 11 19.04 2.12 0.04
CA VAL A 11 18.14 3.05 -0.61
C VAL A 11 17.64 4.03 0.43
N ALA A 12 17.89 5.30 0.19
CA ALA A 12 17.46 6.34 1.11
C ALA A 12 15.95 6.34 1.22
N PRO A 13 15.38 6.71 2.37
CA PRO A 13 13.94 6.71 2.55
C PRO A 13 13.17 7.47 1.48
N ASP A 14 13.72 8.58 1.00
CA ASP A 14 13.06 9.37 -0.03
C ASP A 14 13.19 8.76 -1.42
N GLU A 15 14.03 7.73 -1.57
CA GLU A 15 14.22 7.05 -2.83
C GLU A 15 13.53 5.68 -2.86
N ARG A 16 12.92 5.29 -1.76
CA ARG A 16 12.19 4.02 -1.72
C ARG A 16 10.99 4.11 -2.65
N VAL A 17 10.53 2.94 -3.05
CA VAL A 17 9.38 2.89 -3.94
C VAL A 17 8.20 3.55 -3.26
N LEU A 18 7.80 4.68 -3.77
CA LEU A 18 6.65 5.42 -3.28
C LEU A 18 5.40 5.04 -4.07
N ASP A 19 5.59 4.50 -5.25
CA ASP A 19 4.49 4.07 -6.11
C ASP A 19 4.54 2.56 -6.24
N PRO A 20 3.70 1.83 -5.50
CA PRO A 20 3.72 0.37 -5.52
C PRO A 20 3.38 -0.22 -6.88
N THR A 21 2.79 0.55 -7.79
CA THR A 21 2.51 0.03 -9.12
C THR A 21 3.78 -0.23 -9.93
N LEU A 22 4.89 0.34 -9.50
CA LEU A 22 6.17 0.16 -10.17
C LEU A 22 6.93 -1.06 -9.68
N LEU A 23 6.42 -1.74 -8.66
CA LEU A 23 7.07 -2.93 -8.14
C LEU A 23 6.99 -4.06 -9.13
N GLU A 24 8.07 -4.80 -9.25
CA GLU A 24 8.10 -5.97 -10.09
C GLU A 24 7.26 -7.08 -9.47
N LYS A 25 6.72 -7.93 -10.31
CA LYS A 25 5.93 -9.06 -9.87
C LYS A 25 6.69 -9.91 -8.85
N SER A 26 7.98 -10.13 -9.08
CA SER A 26 8.78 -10.94 -8.17
C SER A 26 8.87 -10.31 -6.78
N ALA A 27 8.93 -8.99 -6.70
CA ALA A 27 8.97 -8.33 -5.41
C ALA A 27 7.67 -8.54 -4.64
N ILE A 28 6.54 -8.43 -5.32
CA ILE A 28 5.25 -8.64 -4.69
C ILE A 28 5.09 -10.11 -4.26
N GLU A 29 5.55 -11.04 -5.10
CA GLU A 29 5.45 -12.46 -4.77
C GLU A 29 6.22 -12.84 -3.52
N ARG A 30 7.28 -12.11 -3.21
CA ARG A 30 8.09 -12.38 -2.01
C ARG A 30 7.48 -11.80 -0.75
N MET A 31 6.48 -10.96 -0.87
CA MET A 31 5.79 -10.41 0.29
C MET A 31 4.89 -11.47 0.92
N PRO A 32 4.46 -11.26 2.16
CA PRO A 32 3.59 -12.22 2.83
C PRO A 32 2.35 -12.56 2.01
N ASP A 33 1.90 -13.80 2.09
CA ASP A 33 0.66 -14.23 1.47
C ASP A 33 -0.45 -14.19 2.51
N PRO A 34 -1.48 -13.41 2.28
CA PRO A 34 -2.61 -13.39 3.21
C PRO A 34 -3.39 -14.70 3.14
N SER A 35 -4.05 -15.04 4.21
CA SER A 35 -4.84 -16.27 4.30
C SER A 35 -6.33 -15.97 4.22
N GLY A 36 -7.09 -16.99 3.81
CA GLY A 36 -8.54 -16.92 3.83
C GLY A 36 -9.09 -15.84 2.91
N TRP A 37 -9.87 -14.95 3.48
CA TRP A 37 -10.50 -13.84 2.76
C TRP A 37 -9.77 -12.51 2.99
N ARG A 38 -8.48 -12.57 3.26
CA ARG A 38 -7.67 -11.37 3.50
C ARG A 38 -6.94 -10.96 2.24
N MET A 39 -6.46 -9.75 2.26
CA MET A 39 -5.69 -9.23 1.14
C MET A 39 -4.48 -8.45 1.66
N LEU A 40 -3.44 -8.43 0.85
CA LEU A 40 -2.23 -7.67 1.13
C LEU A 40 -2.34 -6.33 0.43
N VAL A 41 -2.19 -5.25 1.18
CA VAL A 41 -2.22 -3.92 0.60
C VAL A 41 -0.95 -3.16 0.93
N LEU A 42 -0.56 -2.30 0.02
CA LEU A 42 0.68 -1.52 0.11
C LEU A 42 0.31 -0.06 0.32
N PRO A 43 0.79 0.54 1.41
CA PRO A 43 0.44 1.92 1.70
C PRO A 43 0.87 2.89 0.61
N TYR A 44 0.08 3.91 0.38
CA TYR A 44 0.42 4.95 -0.54
C TYR A 44 1.17 6.06 0.20
N ALA A 45 2.36 6.38 -0.26
CA ALA A 45 3.18 7.38 0.40
C ALA A 45 2.94 8.80 -0.10
N GLY A 46 2.02 8.95 -1.03
CA GLY A 46 1.71 10.27 -1.56
C GLY A 46 2.60 10.69 -2.71
N LYS A 47 2.24 11.80 -3.27
CA LYS A 47 2.95 12.37 -4.38
C LYS A 47 4.35 12.79 -3.97
N GLY A 48 5.29 12.39 -4.76
CA GLY A 48 6.71 12.52 -4.57
C GLY A 48 7.25 13.41 -3.51
N LEU A 49 8.06 12.83 -2.66
CA LEU A 49 8.92 13.63 -1.83
C LEU A 49 9.94 14.30 -2.70
N SER A 50 10.27 15.51 -2.39
CA SER A 50 11.42 16.09 -3.01
C SER A 50 12.63 15.27 -2.60
N LYS A 51 13.54 15.12 -3.49
CA LYS A 51 14.79 14.48 -3.17
C LYS A 51 15.45 15.23 -2.04
N GLY A 52 15.91 14.50 -1.10
CA GLY A 52 16.42 15.13 0.06
C GLY A 52 15.41 15.25 1.17
N GLY A 53 14.20 14.99 0.87
CA GLY A 53 13.07 14.69 1.72
C GLY A 53 13.06 15.18 3.13
N ILE A 54 13.47 16.41 3.35
CA ILE A 54 13.83 16.75 4.65
C ILE A 54 12.79 17.42 5.43
N ALA A 55 11.81 17.90 4.83
CA ALA A 55 11.02 18.80 5.58
C ALA A 55 9.97 18.08 6.37
N LEU A 56 10.03 18.20 7.63
CA LEU A 56 8.91 17.87 8.48
C LEU A 56 7.89 18.97 8.30
N THR A 57 7.38 19.03 7.10
CA THR A 57 6.37 20.01 6.77
C THR A 57 5.00 19.39 6.96
N LYS A 58 4.01 20.23 6.88
CA LYS A 58 2.65 19.76 6.87
C LYS A 58 2.43 18.71 5.79
N GLU A 59 3.09 18.87 4.65
CA GLU A 59 2.98 17.90 3.56
C GLU A 59 3.48 16.51 3.95
N THR A 60 4.57 16.44 4.70
CA THR A 60 5.09 15.17 5.16
C THR A 60 4.11 14.51 6.13
N VAL A 61 3.55 15.29 7.05
CA VAL A 61 2.58 14.79 8.00
C VAL A 61 1.33 14.29 7.27
N ASP A 62 0.83 15.08 6.32
CA ASP A 62 -0.33 14.68 5.55
C ASP A 62 -0.06 13.40 4.76
N ARG A 63 1.14 13.27 4.21
CA ARG A 63 1.51 12.07 3.46
C ARG A 63 1.53 10.84 4.36
N GLU A 64 2.07 10.96 5.57
CA GLU A 64 2.07 9.85 6.51
C GLU A 64 0.64 9.47 6.87
N ALA A 65 -0.22 10.46 7.07
CA ALA A 65 -1.61 10.20 7.38
C ALA A 65 -2.31 9.50 6.20
N LEU A 66 -2.03 9.94 4.98
CA LEU A 66 -2.61 9.30 3.80
C LEU A 66 -2.19 7.84 3.68
N ALA A 67 -0.96 7.53 4.03
CA ALA A 67 -0.47 6.16 3.96
C ALA A 67 -1.22 5.22 4.89
N THR A 68 -1.96 5.74 5.85
CA THR A 68 -2.75 4.90 6.74
C THR A 68 -4.13 4.56 6.20
N VAL A 69 -4.58 5.24 5.15
CA VAL A 69 -5.95 5.06 4.65
C VAL A 69 -6.03 4.86 3.14
N VAL A 70 -4.96 5.08 2.41
CA VAL A 70 -4.93 4.85 0.96
C VAL A 70 -3.92 3.76 0.68
N ALA A 71 -4.33 2.72 -0.02
CA ALA A 71 -3.47 1.58 -0.24
C ALA A 71 -3.72 0.94 -1.60
N TYR A 72 -2.71 0.24 -2.08
CA TYR A 72 -2.75 -0.47 -3.35
C TYR A 72 -2.91 -1.97 -3.08
N VAL A 73 -3.85 -2.60 -3.75
CA VAL A 73 -4.10 -4.03 -3.54
C VAL A 73 -3.05 -4.83 -4.30
N GLY A 74 -2.12 -5.42 -3.54
CA GLY A 74 -1.03 -6.20 -4.11
C GLY A 74 -1.36 -7.67 -4.27
N LYS A 75 -2.07 -8.25 -3.31
CA LYS A 75 -2.48 -9.65 -3.37
C LYS A 75 -3.89 -9.78 -2.81
N MET A 76 -4.69 -10.61 -3.45
CA MET A 76 -6.06 -10.85 -3.03
C MET A 76 -6.31 -12.36 -3.12
N ARG A 77 -6.73 -12.96 -2.01
CA ARG A 77 -6.93 -14.40 -2.00
C ARG A 77 -8.26 -14.77 -2.64
N PRO A 78 -8.37 -16.00 -3.13
CA PRO A 78 -9.58 -16.42 -3.85
C PRO A 78 -10.87 -16.33 -3.04
N LEU A 79 -10.79 -16.41 -1.73
CA LEU A 79 -11.99 -16.34 -0.89
C LEU A 79 -12.48 -14.91 -0.68
N CYS A 80 -11.70 -13.91 -1.08
CA CYS A 80 -12.12 -12.52 -0.96
C CYS A 80 -13.43 -12.32 -1.74
N TYR A 81 -14.40 -11.71 -1.05
CA TYR A 81 -15.71 -11.39 -1.64
C TYR A 81 -16.47 -12.61 -2.14
N GLY A 82 -16.18 -13.79 -1.55
CA GLY A 82 -16.83 -15.02 -1.96
C GLY A 82 -18.28 -15.12 -1.49
N ASP A 83 -18.63 -14.43 -0.41
CA ASP A 83 -20.00 -14.46 0.11
C ASP A 83 -20.86 -13.48 -0.67
N LYS A 84 -21.58 -14.00 -1.65
CA LYS A 84 -22.39 -13.17 -2.54
C LYS A 84 -23.52 -12.45 -1.84
N GLU A 85 -24.06 -13.05 -0.79
CA GLU A 85 -25.13 -12.40 -0.04
C GLU A 85 -24.62 -11.19 0.73
N LYS A 86 -23.41 -11.30 1.30
CA LYS A 86 -22.83 -10.23 2.07
C LYS A 86 -22.30 -9.11 1.19
N PHE A 87 -21.60 -9.46 0.11
CA PHE A 87 -20.88 -8.47 -0.67
C PHE A 87 -21.56 -8.06 -1.97
N GLY A 88 -22.47 -8.89 -2.50
CA GLY A 88 -23.02 -8.71 -3.82
C GLY A 88 -21.99 -9.08 -4.87
N GLU A 89 -21.07 -8.21 -5.11
CA GLU A 89 -19.94 -8.47 -6.01
C GLU A 89 -18.65 -8.02 -5.34
N ALA A 90 -17.53 -8.31 -5.95
CA ALA A 90 -16.24 -7.91 -5.39
C ALA A 90 -16.15 -6.38 -5.29
N TRP A 91 -15.74 -5.88 -4.13
CA TRP A 91 -15.64 -4.45 -3.90
C TRP A 91 -14.37 -3.87 -4.51
N CYS A 92 -13.35 -4.70 -4.74
CA CYS A 92 -12.12 -4.27 -5.39
C CYS A 92 -11.41 -5.47 -5.99
N GLN A 93 -10.34 -5.19 -6.72
CA GLN A 93 -9.54 -6.22 -7.36
C GLN A 93 -8.06 -5.88 -7.18
N GLU A 94 -7.20 -6.85 -7.46
CA GLU A 94 -5.76 -6.60 -7.46
C GLU A 94 -5.43 -5.47 -8.41
N LYS A 95 -4.42 -4.71 -8.05
CA LYS A 95 -3.92 -3.58 -8.82
C LYS A 95 -4.84 -2.36 -8.80
N GLN A 96 -5.74 -2.31 -7.84
CA GLN A 96 -6.57 -1.12 -7.63
C GLN A 96 -6.15 -0.39 -6.36
N TRP A 97 -6.41 0.90 -6.35
CA TRP A 97 -6.24 1.72 -5.16
C TRP A 97 -7.52 1.65 -4.34
N VAL A 98 -7.37 1.47 -3.05
CA VAL A 98 -8.51 1.36 -2.14
C VAL A 98 -8.36 2.32 -0.97
N LEU A 99 -9.48 2.64 -0.39
CA LEU A 99 -9.57 3.43 0.84
C LEU A 99 -9.92 2.46 1.96
N ILE A 100 -9.18 2.54 3.05
CA ILE A 100 -9.36 1.64 4.18
C ILE A 100 -9.39 2.45 5.47
N GLY A 101 -9.91 1.84 6.52
CA GLY A 101 -9.86 2.47 7.84
C GLY A 101 -8.42 2.56 8.35
N ARG A 102 -8.15 3.61 9.10
CA ARG A 102 -6.79 3.86 9.61
C ARG A 102 -6.23 2.67 10.40
N TYR A 103 -7.09 1.98 11.11
CA TYR A 103 -6.67 0.87 11.96
C TYR A 103 -7.02 -0.49 11.38
N ALA A 104 -7.37 -0.55 10.11
CA ALA A 104 -7.72 -1.81 9.47
C ALA A 104 -6.53 -2.76 9.43
N GLY A 105 -6.80 -4.01 9.75
CA GLY A 105 -5.83 -5.08 9.62
C GLY A 105 -4.61 -4.96 10.50
N ALA A 106 -3.55 -5.65 10.09
CA ALA A 106 -2.27 -5.63 10.78
C ALA A 106 -1.20 -5.06 9.87
N ARG A 107 -0.23 -4.41 10.46
CA ARG A 107 0.87 -3.77 9.73
C ARG A 107 2.15 -4.55 9.96
N PHE A 108 2.91 -4.71 8.90
CA PHE A 108 4.19 -5.40 8.97
C PHE A 108 5.26 -4.57 8.29
N LYS A 109 6.42 -4.47 8.92
CA LYS A 109 7.56 -3.79 8.34
C LYS A 109 8.47 -4.83 7.71
N LEU A 110 8.85 -4.60 6.47
CA LEU A 110 9.73 -5.49 5.74
C LEU A 110 11.18 -5.14 6.04
N GLU A 111 12.07 -6.07 5.74
CA GLU A 111 13.49 -5.90 6.02
C GLU A 111 14.07 -4.64 5.38
N ASP A 112 13.61 -4.31 4.19
CA ASP A 112 14.09 -3.13 3.49
C ASP A 112 13.52 -1.83 4.04
N GLY A 113 12.68 -1.91 5.07
CA GLY A 113 12.05 -0.75 5.65
C GLY A 113 10.71 -0.40 5.04
N GLY A 114 10.28 -1.13 4.02
CA GLY A 114 8.95 -0.96 3.46
C GLY A 114 7.89 -1.49 4.41
N GLU A 115 6.67 -1.08 4.21
CA GLU A 115 5.56 -1.48 5.07
C GLU A 115 4.44 -2.10 4.23
N VAL A 116 3.81 -3.14 4.76
CA VAL A 116 2.64 -3.75 4.14
C VAL A 116 1.57 -3.92 5.20
N ARG A 117 0.33 -4.04 4.77
CA ARG A 117 -0.79 -4.32 5.67
C ARG A 117 -1.56 -5.52 5.13
N ILE A 118 -2.07 -6.31 6.04
CA ILE A 118 -2.96 -7.40 5.69
C ILE A 118 -4.31 -7.10 6.32
N ILE A 119 -5.32 -6.97 5.48
CA ILE A 119 -6.66 -6.56 5.91
C ILE A 119 -7.68 -7.62 5.51
N ASN A 120 -8.84 -7.58 6.15
CA ASN A 120 -9.97 -8.39 5.74
C ASN A 120 -10.65 -7.73 4.53
N ASP A 121 -11.31 -8.53 3.72
CA ASP A 121 -11.98 -8.01 2.52
C ASP A 121 -13.08 -6.99 2.87
N ASP A 122 -13.72 -7.11 4.02
CA ASP A 122 -14.78 -6.18 4.41
C ASP A 122 -14.23 -4.88 5.04
N GLU A 123 -12.93 -4.74 5.10
CA GLU A 123 -12.33 -3.52 5.63
C GLU A 123 -12.07 -2.46 4.56
N VAL A 124 -12.36 -2.77 3.31
CA VAL A 124 -12.27 -1.80 2.23
C VAL A 124 -13.48 -0.87 2.30
N ILE A 125 -13.22 0.42 2.39
CA ILE A 125 -14.26 1.43 2.47
C ILE A 125 -14.70 1.87 1.08
N GLY A 126 -13.77 1.92 0.15
CA GLY A 126 -14.08 2.33 -1.22
C GLY A 126 -12.87 2.17 -2.10
N THR A 127 -13.02 2.52 -3.36
CA THR A 127 -11.92 2.52 -4.33
C THR A 127 -11.73 3.93 -4.85
N ILE A 128 -10.52 4.20 -5.35
CA ILE A 128 -10.22 5.48 -5.95
C ILE A 128 -9.35 5.25 -7.17
N LEU A 129 -9.63 5.97 -8.22
CA LEU A 129 -8.90 5.80 -9.47
C LEU A 129 -7.49 6.36 -9.37
N ASN A 130 -7.38 7.55 -8.83
CA ASN A 130 -6.08 8.21 -8.67
C ASN A 130 -5.90 8.59 -7.21
N PRO A 131 -4.96 7.95 -6.51
CA PRO A 131 -4.79 8.22 -5.07
C PRO A 131 -4.38 9.66 -4.77
N ASP A 132 -3.82 10.36 -5.75
CA ASP A 132 -3.45 11.76 -5.56
C ASP A 132 -4.65 12.69 -5.45
N ASP A 133 -5.84 12.18 -5.75
CA ASP A 133 -7.05 12.99 -5.60
C ASP A 133 -7.46 13.18 -4.14
N ILE A 134 -6.88 12.40 -3.24
CA ILE A 134 -7.10 12.58 -1.81
C ILE A 134 -6.03 13.51 -1.29
N LEU A 135 -6.43 14.67 -0.83
CA LEU A 135 -5.48 15.67 -0.34
C LEU A 135 -5.16 15.50 1.14
N SER A 136 -6.17 15.18 1.92
CA SER A 136 -5.97 15.01 3.35
C SER A 136 -7.14 14.25 3.95
N ILE A 137 -6.95 13.82 5.19
CA ILE A 137 -7.96 13.11 5.94
C ILE A 137 -8.51 14.05 7.00
N LEU A 138 -9.78 14.17 7.07
CA LEU A 138 -10.45 15.04 8.03
C LEU A 138 -10.62 14.35 9.38
#